data_65a637a7622369b453d4dcf8cee5df2d
#
_entry.id   65a637a7622369b453d4dcf8cee5df2d
#
_cell.length_a   1.000
_cell.length_b   1.000
_cell.length_c   1.000
_cell.angle_alpha   90.00
_cell.angle_beta   90.00
_cell.angle_gamma   90.00
#
_symmetry.space_group_name_H-M   'P 1'
#
loop_
_entity.id
_entity.type
_entity.pdbx_description
1 polymer ?
#
loop_
_entity_poly.entity_id
_entity_poly.type
_entity_poly.pdbx_seq_one_letter_code
_entity_poly.pdbx_strand_id
1 'polypeptide(L)'
;EVKTPIIYNKALWETSGHWEHYRENMFLVNSTDGEPMGVKAMNCPGHMLIFKNELRSYRDLPFRLHEQTPLHRNETSGVLTGLTRVRQFAQDDAHCFVTEDQIGEEVERLLRLTQRVFNDFNLKPVMRLSTRPDEYLGQREQWDHAEAQLKSALEAVDAHYTINEGDGA
;
A
#
# COMPACT_ATOMS: atom_id res chain seq x y z
N GLU A 1 2.98 15.09 5.78
CA GLU A 1 3.90 14.71 4.70
C GLU A 1 5.24 14.29 5.30
N VAL A 2 5.82 13.20 4.80
CA VAL A 2 7.12 12.69 5.20
C VAL A 2 7.97 12.41 3.97
N LYS A 3 9.29 12.26 4.17
CA LYS A 3 10.24 11.77 3.17
C LYS A 3 11.13 10.74 3.82
N THR A 4 11.04 9.51 3.35
CA THR A 4 11.87 8.41 3.85
C THR A 4 13.08 8.17 2.92
N PRO A 5 14.15 7.55 3.41
CA PRO A 5 15.33 7.24 2.59
C PRO A 5 15.01 6.42 1.34
N ILE A 6 15.80 6.58 0.29
CA ILE A 6 15.67 5.81 -0.96
C ILE A 6 16.28 4.41 -0.85
N ILE A 7 17.21 4.21 0.08
CA ILE A 7 17.87 2.92 0.29
C ILE A 7 17.61 2.48 1.73
N TYR A 8 17.15 1.23 1.86
CA TYR A 8 16.93 0.58 3.15
C TYR A 8 17.86 -0.62 3.30
N ASN A 9 18.27 -0.87 4.54
CA ASN A 9 19.02 -2.08 4.86
C ASN A 9 18.12 -3.33 4.73
N LYS A 10 18.77 -4.49 4.54
CA LYS A 10 18.09 -5.77 4.41
C LYS A 10 17.16 -6.08 5.59
N ALA A 11 17.59 -5.78 6.81
CA ALA A 11 16.84 -6.09 8.03
C ALA A 11 15.45 -5.45 8.05
N LEU A 12 15.29 -4.23 7.49
CA LEU A 12 13.98 -3.60 7.38
C LEU A 12 13.06 -4.33 6.40
N TRP A 13 13.63 -4.75 5.26
CA TRP A 13 12.91 -5.53 4.26
C TRP A 13 12.51 -6.92 4.75
N GLU A 14 13.36 -7.56 5.56
CA GLU A 14 13.06 -8.83 6.23
C GLU A 14 11.92 -8.67 7.24
N THR A 15 12.01 -7.65 8.10
CA THR A 15 10.97 -7.37 9.11
C THR A 15 9.60 -7.13 8.49
N SER A 16 9.54 -6.49 7.33
CA SER A 16 8.30 -6.18 6.62
C SER A 16 7.83 -7.30 5.67
N GLY A 17 8.56 -8.42 5.57
CA GLY A 17 8.24 -9.54 4.68
C GLY A 17 8.58 -9.32 3.20
N HIS A 18 8.94 -8.11 2.80
CA HIS A 18 9.25 -7.81 1.39
C HIS A 18 10.49 -8.54 0.87
N TRP A 19 11.45 -8.85 1.75
CA TRP A 19 12.66 -9.59 1.34
C TRP A 19 12.35 -11.01 0.89
N GLU A 20 11.37 -11.64 1.48
CA GLU A 20 10.93 -12.99 1.12
C GLU A 20 10.02 -13.00 -0.11
N HIS A 21 9.02 -12.11 -0.13
CA HIS A 21 7.94 -12.17 -1.10
C HIS A 21 8.09 -11.23 -2.31
N TYR A 22 9.00 -10.23 -2.23
CA TYR A 22 9.10 -9.19 -3.25
C TYR A 22 10.52 -8.92 -3.74
N ARG A 23 11.52 -9.67 -3.28
CA ARG A 23 12.95 -9.45 -3.56
C ARG A 23 13.29 -9.39 -5.05
N GLU A 24 12.64 -10.22 -5.87
CA GLU A 24 12.90 -10.29 -7.31
C GLU A 24 12.52 -8.99 -8.03
N ASN A 25 11.57 -8.26 -7.47
CA ASN A 25 11.13 -6.97 -7.99
C ASN A 25 11.88 -5.77 -7.40
N MET A 26 12.96 -6.01 -6.64
CA MET A 26 13.75 -4.95 -6.01
C MET A 26 15.11 -4.80 -6.69
N PHE A 27 15.57 -3.56 -6.83
CA PHE A 27 16.97 -3.29 -7.12
C PHE A 27 17.78 -3.47 -5.83
N LEU A 28 18.73 -4.41 -5.86
CA LEU A 28 19.62 -4.69 -4.73
C LEU A 28 20.96 -4.00 -4.95
N VAL A 29 21.48 -3.43 -3.88
CA VAL A 29 22.81 -2.81 -3.82
C VAL A 29 23.55 -3.34 -2.59
N ASN A 30 24.87 -3.28 -2.61
CA ASN A 30 25.67 -3.64 -1.44
C ASN A 30 26.30 -2.37 -0.84
N SER A 31 26.37 -2.33 0.48
CA SER A 31 27.18 -1.33 1.18
C SER A 31 28.67 -1.57 0.91
N THR A 32 29.50 -0.63 1.30
CA THR A 32 30.96 -0.79 1.24
C THR A 32 31.48 -2.00 2.04
N ASP A 33 30.74 -2.38 3.09
CA ASP A 33 31.05 -3.55 3.93
C ASP A 33 30.47 -4.86 3.37
N GLY A 34 29.85 -4.80 2.18
CA GLY A 34 29.26 -5.97 1.50
C GLY A 34 27.85 -6.33 1.99
N GLU A 35 27.28 -5.58 2.93
CA GLU A 35 25.92 -5.85 3.41
C GLU A 35 24.87 -5.51 2.34
N PRO A 36 23.92 -6.41 2.09
CA PRO A 36 22.89 -6.17 1.09
C PRO A 36 21.88 -5.12 1.57
N MET A 37 21.48 -4.25 0.63
CA MET A 37 20.46 -3.22 0.82
C MET A 37 19.52 -3.24 -0.37
N GLY A 38 18.32 -2.71 -0.21
CA GLY A 38 17.34 -2.57 -1.29
C GLY A 38 17.04 -1.10 -1.59
N VAL A 39 16.99 -0.78 -2.88
CA VAL A 39 16.44 0.50 -3.33
C VAL A 39 14.94 0.48 -3.11
N LYS A 40 14.37 1.58 -2.63
CA LYS A 40 12.98 1.67 -2.21
C LYS A 40 12.01 1.33 -3.34
N ALA A 41 11.34 0.18 -3.20
CA ALA A 41 10.27 -0.28 -4.07
C ALA A 41 8.87 0.07 -3.54
N MET A 42 8.77 0.32 -2.23
CA MET A 42 7.54 0.66 -1.50
C MET A 42 7.88 1.57 -0.30
N ASN A 43 6.94 2.44 0.08
CA ASN A 43 7.09 3.33 1.23
C ASN A 43 6.67 2.68 2.56
N CYS A 44 5.91 1.58 2.51
CA CYS A 44 5.31 0.92 3.67
C CYS A 44 6.29 0.71 4.84
N PRO A 45 7.48 0.11 4.65
CA PRO A 45 8.39 -0.15 5.77
C PRO A 45 8.85 1.12 6.49
N GLY A 46 9.12 2.19 5.73
CA GLY A 46 9.50 3.48 6.30
C GLY A 46 8.38 4.13 7.10
N HIS A 47 7.16 4.10 6.58
CA HIS A 47 5.99 4.65 7.28
C HIS A 47 5.68 3.88 8.57
N MET A 48 5.81 2.55 8.57
CA MET A 48 5.66 1.72 9.77
C MET A 48 6.70 2.08 10.84
N LEU A 49 7.95 2.32 10.45
CA LEU A 49 8.98 2.76 11.40
C LEU A 49 8.68 4.13 11.98
N ILE A 50 8.22 5.10 11.18
CA ILE A 50 7.82 6.42 11.67
C ILE A 50 6.67 6.28 12.67
N PHE A 51 5.66 5.47 12.33
CA PHE A 51 4.54 5.24 13.25
C PHE A 51 4.99 4.61 14.58
N LYS A 52 5.90 3.63 14.51
CA LYS A 52 6.43 2.91 15.67
C LYS A 52 7.37 3.77 16.54
N ASN A 53 7.98 4.81 15.99
CA ASN A 53 9.02 5.60 16.66
C ASN A 53 8.53 6.37 17.89
N GLU A 54 7.23 6.59 18.00
CA GLU A 54 6.61 7.31 19.12
C GLU A 54 5.52 6.44 19.76
N LEU A 55 5.40 6.55 21.09
CA LEU A 55 4.27 5.94 21.79
C LEU A 55 2.99 6.68 21.44
N ARG A 56 2.05 5.98 20.83
CA ARG A 56 0.75 6.51 20.39
C ARG A 56 -0.40 5.92 21.17
N SER A 57 -1.40 6.75 21.41
CA SER A 57 -2.67 6.33 21.98
C SER A 57 -3.66 6.02 20.83
N TYR A 58 -4.68 5.21 21.10
CA TYR A 58 -5.80 5.03 20.18
C TYR A 58 -6.51 6.37 19.85
N ARG A 59 -6.37 7.39 20.70
CA ARG A 59 -6.91 8.74 20.46
C ARG A 59 -6.16 9.53 19.39
N ASP A 60 -4.96 9.08 19.03
CA ASP A 60 -4.16 9.70 17.96
C ASP A 60 -4.56 9.16 16.58
N LEU A 61 -5.47 8.19 16.54
CA LEU A 61 -5.99 7.58 15.33
C LEU A 61 -7.29 8.24 14.87
N PRO A 62 -7.54 8.38 13.58
CA PRO A 62 -6.72 7.93 12.43
C PRO A 62 -5.43 8.75 12.29
N PHE A 63 -4.30 8.09 12.13
CA PHE A 63 -3.02 8.73 11.85
C PHE A 63 -2.60 8.44 10.41
N ARG A 64 -2.34 9.48 9.62
CA ARG A 64 -2.08 9.37 8.18
C ARG A 64 -0.70 9.89 7.83
N LEU A 65 0.10 9.08 7.18
CA LEU A 65 1.39 9.46 6.60
C LEU A 65 1.28 9.49 5.08
N HIS A 66 1.81 10.53 4.48
CA HIS A 66 1.79 10.74 3.04
C HIS A 66 3.20 11.03 2.53
N GLU A 67 3.58 10.43 1.42
CA GLU A 67 4.89 10.57 0.79
C GLU A 67 4.80 10.58 -0.73
N GLN A 68 5.53 11.53 -1.35
CA GLN A 68 5.70 11.64 -2.80
C GLN A 68 7.19 11.55 -3.16
N THR A 69 7.78 10.39 -3.00
CA THR A 69 9.19 10.16 -3.36
C THR A 69 9.28 9.11 -4.47
N PRO A 70 10.37 9.13 -5.27
CA PRO A 70 10.59 8.11 -6.28
C PRO A 70 10.66 6.70 -5.68
N LEU A 71 9.96 5.79 -6.33
CA LEU A 71 10.03 4.35 -6.10
C LEU A 71 10.70 3.67 -7.29
N HIS A 72 11.35 2.54 -7.03
CA HIS A 72 12.10 1.81 -8.05
C HIS A 72 11.75 0.33 -7.99
N ARG A 73 11.27 -0.21 -9.10
CA ARG A 73 10.95 -1.63 -9.24
C ARG A 73 11.75 -2.25 -10.36
N ASN A 74 12.36 -3.38 -10.10
CA ASN A 74 13.15 -4.14 -11.09
C ASN A 74 12.23 -4.93 -12.02
N GLU A 75 11.38 -4.22 -12.75
CA GLU A 75 10.49 -4.80 -13.75
C GLU A 75 11.28 -5.43 -14.88
N THR A 76 10.85 -6.61 -15.34
CA THR A 76 11.44 -7.23 -16.52
C THR A 76 11.20 -6.37 -17.78
N SER A 77 12.13 -6.37 -18.74
CA SER A 77 11.98 -5.54 -19.92
C SER A 77 10.73 -5.84 -20.74
N GLY A 78 10.26 -7.08 -20.74
CA GLY A 78 9.09 -7.51 -21.51
C GLY A 78 7.74 -6.97 -21.01
N VAL A 79 7.68 -6.43 -19.78
CA VAL A 79 6.44 -5.86 -19.23
C VAL A 79 6.42 -4.34 -19.23
N LEU A 80 7.49 -3.69 -19.67
CA LEU A 80 7.55 -2.24 -19.72
C LEU A 80 6.67 -1.69 -20.86
N THR A 81 5.82 -0.70 -20.55
CA THR A 81 4.82 -0.14 -21.47
C THR A 81 4.86 1.38 -21.51
N GLY A 82 6.06 1.98 -21.48
CA GLY A 82 6.22 3.43 -21.49
C GLY A 82 5.72 4.07 -20.19
N LEU A 83 4.79 4.99 -20.25
CA LEU A 83 4.33 5.76 -19.08
C LEU A 83 3.56 4.94 -18.05
N THR A 84 2.95 3.82 -18.41
CA THR A 84 2.07 3.06 -17.53
C THR A 84 2.79 2.00 -16.70
N ARG A 85 3.93 1.50 -17.16
CA ARG A 85 4.76 0.55 -16.41
C ARG A 85 6.24 0.80 -16.65
N VAL A 86 6.89 1.37 -15.66
CA VAL A 86 8.28 1.85 -15.71
C VAL A 86 9.04 1.38 -14.47
N ARG A 87 10.37 1.46 -14.50
CA ARG A 87 11.21 1.05 -13.36
C ARG A 87 11.37 2.13 -12.30
N GLN A 88 11.16 3.40 -12.64
CA GLN A 88 11.12 4.51 -11.68
C GLN A 88 9.84 5.29 -11.87
N PHE A 89 9.12 5.53 -10.80
CA PHE A 89 7.88 6.31 -10.78
C PHE A 89 7.72 6.96 -9.40
N ALA A 90 6.79 7.88 -9.28
CA ALA A 90 6.35 8.42 -8.00
C ALA A 90 4.88 8.11 -7.80
N GLN A 91 4.49 7.95 -6.56
CA GLN A 91 3.08 7.81 -6.15
C GLN A 91 2.74 8.95 -5.20
N ASP A 92 1.49 9.36 -5.20
CA ASP A 92 0.88 10.05 -4.08
C ASP A 92 0.42 8.97 -3.10
N ASP A 93 1.35 8.52 -2.28
CA ASP A 93 1.18 7.34 -1.44
C ASP A 93 0.88 7.72 0.00
N ALA A 94 -0.09 7.05 0.61
CA ALA A 94 -0.46 7.28 2.00
C ALA A 94 -0.70 5.96 2.74
N HIS A 95 -0.27 5.94 4.01
CA HIS A 95 -0.59 4.88 4.96
C HIS A 95 -1.45 5.44 6.07
N CYS A 96 -2.64 4.89 6.22
CA CYS A 96 -3.62 5.28 7.23
C CYS A 96 -3.64 4.24 8.34
N PHE A 97 -3.24 4.63 9.54
CA PHE A 97 -3.29 3.81 10.74
C PHE A 97 -4.61 4.11 11.44
N VAL A 98 -5.42 3.09 11.65
CA VAL A 98 -6.79 3.18 12.16
C VAL A 98 -7.06 2.07 13.18
N THR A 99 -8.07 2.24 14.01
CA THR A 99 -8.65 1.13 14.77
C THR A 99 -9.62 0.35 13.87
N GLU A 100 -9.98 -0.89 14.26
CA GLU A 100 -10.87 -1.74 13.45
C GLU A 100 -12.22 -1.07 13.19
N ASP A 101 -12.78 -0.36 14.17
CA ASP A 101 -14.03 0.37 14.06
C ASP A 101 -13.96 1.62 13.15
N GLN A 102 -12.75 2.13 12.88
CA GLN A 102 -12.53 3.27 11.99
C GLN A 102 -12.32 2.87 10.52
N ILE A 103 -12.16 1.58 10.20
CA ILE A 103 -11.86 1.11 8.84
C ILE A 103 -12.94 1.60 7.85
N GLY A 104 -14.21 1.38 8.15
CA GLY A 104 -15.31 1.72 7.26
C GLY A 104 -15.35 3.21 6.89
N GLU A 105 -15.24 4.09 7.89
CA GLU A 105 -15.25 5.54 7.68
C GLU A 105 -14.02 6.00 6.87
N GLU A 106 -12.84 5.46 7.19
CA GLU A 106 -11.62 5.85 6.48
C GLU A 106 -11.65 5.40 5.01
N VAL A 107 -12.14 4.19 4.74
CA VAL A 107 -12.29 3.69 3.37
C VAL A 107 -13.32 4.52 2.60
N GLU A 108 -14.47 4.85 3.20
CA GLU A 108 -15.47 5.73 2.57
C GLU A 108 -14.87 7.08 2.19
N ARG A 109 -14.10 7.68 3.09
CA ARG A 109 -13.39 8.94 2.85
C ARG A 109 -12.42 8.83 1.66
N LEU A 110 -11.66 7.75 1.57
CA LEU A 110 -10.73 7.49 0.47
C LEU A 110 -11.46 7.26 -0.86
N LEU A 111 -12.57 6.53 -0.86
CA LEU A 111 -13.41 6.33 -2.06
C LEU A 111 -13.96 7.64 -2.59
N ARG A 112 -14.47 8.53 -1.71
CA ARG A 112 -14.95 9.86 -2.09
C ARG A 112 -13.82 10.73 -2.67
N LEU A 113 -12.62 10.66 -2.09
CA LEU A 113 -11.44 11.35 -2.63
C LEU A 113 -11.09 10.82 -4.03
N THR A 114 -11.06 9.49 -4.19
CA THR A 114 -10.79 8.83 -5.47
C THR A 114 -11.80 9.27 -6.54
N GLN A 115 -13.09 9.21 -6.24
CA GLN A 115 -14.14 9.67 -7.16
C GLN A 115 -13.94 11.12 -7.59
N ARG A 116 -13.61 12.01 -6.65
CA ARG A 116 -13.34 13.42 -6.94
C ARG A 116 -12.16 13.58 -7.90
N VAL A 117 -11.02 12.94 -7.58
CA VAL A 117 -9.80 13.02 -8.40
C VAL A 117 -10.06 12.49 -9.82
N PHE A 118 -10.71 11.33 -9.95
CA PHE A 118 -11.04 10.78 -11.27
C PHE A 118 -12.00 11.69 -12.07
N ASN A 119 -12.96 12.32 -11.40
CA ASN A 119 -13.86 13.28 -12.04
C ASN A 119 -13.11 14.51 -12.54
N ASP A 120 -12.16 15.05 -11.77
CA ASP A 120 -11.34 16.20 -12.17
C ASP A 120 -10.53 15.92 -13.45
N PHE A 121 -10.13 14.66 -13.67
CA PHE A 121 -9.47 14.20 -14.89
C PHE A 121 -10.42 13.64 -15.95
N ASN A 122 -11.74 13.70 -15.75
CA ASN A 122 -12.76 13.13 -16.63
C ASN A 122 -12.53 11.62 -16.91
N LEU A 123 -12.08 10.89 -15.90
CA LEU A 123 -11.87 9.45 -15.93
C LEU A 123 -13.01 8.72 -15.21
N LYS A 124 -13.36 7.53 -15.70
CA LYS A 124 -14.38 6.67 -15.07
C LYS A 124 -13.68 5.47 -14.44
N PRO A 125 -13.51 5.44 -13.11
CA PRO A 125 -12.90 4.29 -12.45
C PRO A 125 -13.83 3.07 -12.49
N VAL A 126 -13.23 1.90 -12.61
CA VAL A 126 -13.91 0.60 -12.39
C VAL A 126 -13.48 0.11 -11.01
N MET A 127 -14.44 -0.03 -10.11
CA MET A 127 -14.18 -0.52 -8.75
C MET A 127 -14.26 -2.04 -8.71
N ARG A 128 -13.33 -2.66 -7.99
CA ARG A 128 -13.33 -4.09 -7.72
C ARG A 128 -13.07 -4.32 -6.24
N LEU A 129 -13.86 -5.21 -5.64
CA LEU A 129 -13.62 -5.69 -4.29
C LEU A 129 -12.88 -7.03 -4.41
N SER A 130 -11.59 -7.03 -4.13
CA SER A 130 -10.79 -8.25 -4.07
C SER A 130 -10.99 -8.91 -2.71
N THR A 131 -11.23 -10.22 -2.72
CA THR A 131 -11.43 -11.00 -1.50
C THR A 131 -10.20 -11.83 -1.17
N ARG A 132 -10.18 -12.41 0.01
CA ARG A 132 -9.07 -13.20 0.55
C ARG A 132 -8.64 -14.32 -0.40
N PRO A 133 -7.33 -14.45 -0.71
CA PRO A 133 -6.80 -15.56 -1.50
C PRO A 133 -6.76 -16.87 -0.69
N ASP A 134 -6.43 -17.98 -1.35
CA ASP A 134 -6.26 -19.28 -0.70
C ASP A 134 -5.07 -19.27 0.28
N GLU A 135 -3.95 -18.63 -0.14
CA GLU A 135 -2.77 -18.39 0.71
C GLU A 135 -2.77 -16.94 1.18
N TYR A 136 -2.88 -16.71 2.49
CA TYR A 136 -2.97 -15.39 3.08
C TYR A 136 -2.26 -15.31 4.44
N LEU A 137 -1.91 -14.09 4.84
CA LEU A 137 -1.36 -13.78 6.16
C LEU A 137 -2.48 -13.34 7.11
N GLY A 138 -2.32 -13.60 8.40
CA GLY A 138 -3.27 -13.20 9.44
C GLY A 138 -4.35 -14.25 9.71
N GLN A 139 -5.41 -13.83 10.37
CA GLN A 139 -6.53 -14.69 10.77
C GLN A 139 -7.72 -14.50 9.82
N ARG A 140 -8.45 -15.58 9.59
CA ARG A 140 -9.63 -15.56 8.72
C ARG A 140 -10.65 -14.51 9.13
N GLU A 141 -10.91 -14.43 10.42
CA GLU A 141 -11.89 -13.49 11.00
C GLU A 141 -11.54 -12.04 10.72
N GLN A 142 -10.23 -11.70 10.67
CA GLN A 142 -9.77 -10.37 10.30
C GLN A 142 -10.04 -10.04 8.83
N TRP A 143 -9.86 -11.02 7.95
CA TRP A 143 -10.20 -10.88 6.54
C TRP A 143 -11.71 -10.72 6.32
N ASP A 144 -12.51 -11.59 6.95
CA ASP A 144 -13.97 -11.56 6.85
C ASP A 144 -14.50 -10.20 7.35
N HIS A 145 -13.93 -9.66 8.43
CA HIS A 145 -14.27 -8.33 8.95
C HIS A 145 -13.87 -7.21 7.98
N ALA A 146 -12.64 -7.22 7.47
CA ALA A 146 -12.14 -6.22 6.54
C ALA A 146 -12.95 -6.20 5.23
N GLU A 147 -13.24 -7.37 4.66
CA GLU A 147 -14.08 -7.48 3.46
C GLU A 147 -15.48 -6.92 3.68
N ALA A 148 -16.09 -7.20 4.83
CA ALA A 148 -17.40 -6.64 5.18
C ALA A 148 -17.37 -5.11 5.28
N GLN A 149 -16.31 -4.55 5.89
CA GLN A 149 -16.13 -3.08 6.00
C GLN A 149 -15.90 -2.45 4.62
N LEU A 150 -15.07 -3.06 3.77
CA LEU A 150 -14.83 -2.58 2.40
C LEU A 150 -16.12 -2.59 1.57
N LYS A 151 -16.91 -3.66 1.67
CA LYS A 151 -18.19 -3.77 0.99
C LYS A 151 -19.17 -2.68 1.45
N SER A 152 -19.32 -2.51 2.76
CA SER A 152 -20.19 -1.47 3.33
C SER A 152 -19.77 -0.06 2.90
N ALA A 153 -18.47 0.22 2.84
CA ALA A 153 -17.96 1.51 2.39
C ALA A 153 -18.26 1.76 0.90
N LEU A 154 -18.14 0.75 0.04
CA LEU A 154 -18.50 0.85 -1.39
C LEU A 154 -19.98 1.15 -1.56
N GLU A 155 -20.84 0.47 -0.81
CA GLU A 155 -22.30 0.68 -0.81
C GLU A 155 -22.67 2.08 -0.28
N ALA A 156 -21.99 2.58 0.76
CA ALA A 156 -22.22 3.90 1.34
C ALA A 156 -21.91 5.06 0.38
N VAL A 157 -21.03 4.87 -0.59
CA VAL A 157 -20.70 5.86 -1.63
C VAL A 157 -21.41 5.60 -2.96
N ASP A 158 -22.39 4.69 -2.99
CA ASP A 158 -23.12 4.28 -4.20
C ASP A 158 -22.19 3.86 -5.36
N ALA A 159 -21.08 3.19 -5.04
CA ALA A 159 -20.13 2.75 -6.03
C ALA A 159 -20.59 1.49 -6.75
N HIS A 160 -20.58 1.51 -8.09
CA HIS A 160 -20.68 0.27 -8.86
C HIS A 160 -19.39 -0.51 -8.77
N TYR A 161 -19.42 -1.73 -8.27
CA TYR A 161 -18.26 -2.59 -8.15
C TYR A 161 -18.54 -4.03 -8.55
N THR A 162 -17.50 -4.77 -8.85
CA THR A 162 -17.54 -6.22 -9.04
C THR A 162 -16.68 -6.91 -7.98
N ILE A 163 -17.01 -8.14 -7.64
CA ILE A 163 -16.19 -8.96 -6.75
C ILE A 163 -15.11 -9.64 -7.58
N ASN A 164 -13.86 -9.58 -7.10
CA ASN A 164 -12.72 -10.28 -7.67
C ASN A 164 -12.23 -11.30 -6.63
N GLU A 165 -12.76 -12.53 -6.74
CA GLU A 165 -12.53 -13.57 -5.74
C GLU A 165 -11.07 -14.01 -5.70
N GLY A 166 -10.49 -14.08 -4.50
CA GLY A 166 -9.15 -14.61 -4.28
C GLY A 166 -7.99 -13.71 -4.73
N ASP A 167 -8.24 -12.46 -5.07
CA ASP A 167 -7.23 -11.52 -5.59
C ASP A 167 -6.80 -10.47 -4.54
N GLY A 168 -7.16 -10.68 -3.28
CA GLY A 168 -6.72 -9.85 -2.15
C GLY A 168 -5.24 -10.06 -1.84
N ALA A 169 -4.54 -8.99 -1.37
CA ALA A 169 -3.11 -9.01 -1.05
C ALA A 169 -2.83 -8.54 0.37
#